data_5fc71cb6e6a9306d2f80e20722dface5
#
_entry.id   5fc71cb6e6a9306d2f80e20722dface5
#
_cell.length_a   1.000
_cell.length_b   1.000
_cell.length_c   1.000
_cell.angle_alpha   90.00
_cell.angle_beta   90.00
_cell.angle_gamma   90.00
#
_symmetry.space_group_name_H-M   'P 1'
#
loop_
_entity.id
_entity.type
_entity.pdbx_description
1 polymer ?
#
loop_
_entity_poly.entity_id
_entity_poly.type
_entity_poly.pdbx_seq_one_letter_code
_entity_poly.pdbx_strand_id
1 'polypeptide(L)'
;MPKAWRLVLAAIALLATSVSASGTQEFQIIVHPTVQGTKISRANLSALFTGKTSRWGDKAQARPVDQTARAPVRRAFTAAIIGLSMGELQLYWQRRVATDHVFPPPTKSSDEEVLSYVAAHEGAIGYVRPETVIPETVKVLAVVD
;
A
#
# COMPACT_ATOMS: atom_id res chain seq x y z
N MET A 1 42.38 -26.17 55.27
CA MET A 1 41.90 -24.86 54.87
C MET A 1 41.03 -25.01 53.61
N PRO A 2 39.75 -25.04 53.67
CA PRO A 2 38.98 -25.12 52.46
C PRO A 2 38.89 -23.73 51.81
N LYS A 3 39.43 -23.62 50.63
CA LYS A 3 39.24 -22.42 49.81
C LYS A 3 37.85 -22.50 49.19
N ALA A 4 36.96 -21.63 49.62
CA ALA A 4 35.65 -21.46 49.01
C ALA A 4 35.83 -20.84 47.60
N TRP A 5 35.65 -21.64 46.60
CA TRP A 5 35.53 -21.13 45.23
C TRP A 5 34.12 -20.60 45.04
N ARG A 6 34.04 -19.30 45.05
CA ARG A 6 32.81 -18.63 44.63
C ARG A 6 32.76 -18.69 43.10
N LEU A 7 31.96 -19.61 42.60
CA LEU A 7 31.53 -19.58 41.22
C LEU A 7 30.60 -18.37 41.03
N VAL A 8 31.12 -17.33 40.43
CA VAL A 8 30.31 -16.22 39.93
C VAL A 8 29.74 -16.69 38.62
N LEU A 9 28.49 -17.17 38.66
CA LEU A 9 27.70 -17.38 37.44
C LEU A 9 27.30 -16.00 36.94
N ALA A 10 28.03 -15.50 35.94
CA ALA A 10 27.61 -14.38 35.16
C ALA A 10 26.46 -14.83 34.28
N ALA A 11 25.23 -14.52 34.68
CA ALA A 11 24.05 -14.67 33.82
C ALA A 11 24.17 -13.65 32.69
N ILE A 12 24.60 -14.10 31.52
CA ILE A 12 24.52 -13.33 30.29
C ILE A 12 23.05 -13.32 29.92
N ALA A 13 22.33 -12.25 30.27
CA ALA A 13 21.03 -11.98 29.76
C ALA A 13 21.18 -11.67 28.28
N LEU A 14 20.87 -12.64 27.43
CA LEU A 14 20.72 -12.44 25.99
C LEU A 14 19.48 -11.60 25.79
N LEU A 15 19.65 -10.29 25.72
CA LEU A 15 18.62 -9.38 25.22
C LEU A 15 18.43 -9.70 23.74
N ALA A 16 17.47 -10.58 23.46
CA ALA A 16 16.97 -10.74 22.12
C ALA A 16 16.30 -9.42 21.74
N THR A 17 17.06 -8.53 21.12
CA THR A 17 16.50 -7.41 20.40
C THR A 17 15.75 -7.99 19.21
N SER A 18 14.45 -8.17 19.36
CA SER A 18 13.57 -8.40 18.22
C SER A 18 13.67 -7.15 17.35
N VAL A 19 14.52 -7.21 16.35
CA VAL A 19 14.49 -6.26 15.25
C VAL A 19 13.18 -6.52 14.54
N SER A 20 12.16 -5.76 14.87
CA SER A 20 10.97 -5.66 14.02
C SER A 20 11.49 -5.12 12.69
N ALA A 21 11.58 -5.99 11.71
CA ALA A 21 11.78 -5.57 10.35
C ALA A 21 10.50 -4.83 9.94
N SER A 22 10.40 -3.55 10.29
CA SER A 22 9.51 -2.64 9.61
C SER A 22 10.07 -2.53 8.21
N GLY A 23 9.56 -3.39 7.30
CA GLY A 23 9.86 -3.28 5.88
C GLY A 23 9.66 -1.84 5.49
N THR A 24 10.69 -1.21 4.94
CA THR A 24 10.61 0.15 4.42
C THR A 24 9.50 0.14 3.38
N GLN A 25 8.37 0.75 3.70
CA GLN A 25 7.25 0.82 2.77
C GLN A 25 7.65 1.75 1.62
N GLU A 26 7.62 1.23 0.42
CA GLU A 26 8.08 1.94 -0.78
C GLU A 26 7.02 2.89 -1.35
N PHE A 27 5.89 3.02 -0.67
CA PHE A 27 4.77 3.89 -1.04
C PHE A 27 3.88 4.18 0.17
N GLN A 28 3.08 5.22 0.08
CA GLN A 28 2.01 5.54 1.03
C GLN A 28 0.67 5.40 0.33
N ILE A 29 -0.32 4.81 1.00
CA ILE A 29 -1.69 4.73 0.50
C ILE A 29 -2.46 5.92 1.01
N ILE A 30 -3.07 6.67 0.10
CA ILE A 30 -3.86 7.85 0.41
C ILE A 30 -5.29 7.69 -0.08
N VAL A 31 -6.22 8.20 0.69
CA VAL A 31 -7.66 8.15 0.38
C VAL A 31 -8.31 9.50 0.63
N HIS A 32 -9.45 9.72 -0.02
CA HIS A 32 -10.31 10.84 0.29
C HIS A 32 -10.80 10.74 1.74
N PRO A 33 -10.96 11.87 2.46
CA PRO A 33 -11.39 11.85 3.88
C PRO A 33 -12.74 11.15 4.13
N THR A 34 -13.60 11.03 3.13
CA THR A 34 -14.88 10.31 3.22
C THR A 34 -14.72 8.80 3.36
N VAL A 35 -13.57 8.25 3.01
CA VAL A 35 -13.28 6.83 3.17
C VAL A 35 -13.13 6.51 4.65
N GLN A 36 -13.89 5.53 5.14
CA GLN A 36 -13.89 5.18 6.54
C GLN A 36 -12.71 4.28 6.91
N GLY A 37 -12.32 4.36 8.19
CA GLY A 37 -11.26 3.53 8.75
C GLY A 37 -9.86 4.10 8.54
N THR A 38 -8.89 3.40 9.10
CA THR A 38 -7.47 3.78 9.09
C THR A 38 -6.57 2.72 8.48
N LYS A 39 -7.15 1.58 8.10
CA LYS A 39 -6.44 0.40 7.60
C LYS A 39 -7.15 -0.17 6.39
N ILE A 40 -6.37 -0.80 5.54
CA ILE A 40 -6.86 -1.59 4.42
C ILE A 40 -6.03 -2.87 4.30
N SER A 41 -6.69 -4.01 4.07
CA SER A 41 -5.95 -5.24 3.82
C SER A 41 -5.30 -5.22 2.44
N ARG A 42 -4.16 -5.90 2.31
CA ARG A 42 -3.49 -6.09 1.02
C ARG A 42 -4.44 -6.67 -0.04
N ALA A 43 -5.25 -7.65 0.36
CA ALA A 43 -6.22 -8.29 -0.54
C ALA A 43 -7.29 -7.30 -1.04
N ASN A 44 -7.85 -6.48 -0.17
CA ASN A 44 -8.83 -5.47 -0.55
C ASN A 44 -8.23 -4.38 -1.43
N LEU A 45 -7.02 -3.94 -1.11
CA LEU A 45 -6.29 -2.96 -1.89
C LEU A 45 -6.01 -3.50 -3.31
N SER A 46 -5.53 -4.73 -3.43
CA SER A 46 -5.34 -5.39 -4.71
C SER A 46 -6.65 -5.49 -5.51
N ALA A 47 -7.74 -5.89 -4.84
CA ALA A 47 -9.05 -6.03 -5.49
C ALA A 47 -9.56 -4.71 -6.07
N LEU A 48 -9.36 -3.58 -5.38
CA LEU A 48 -9.72 -2.26 -5.88
C LEU A 48 -8.93 -1.87 -7.14
N PHE A 49 -7.61 -2.10 -7.12
CA PHE A 49 -6.73 -1.71 -8.23
C PHE A 49 -6.75 -2.68 -9.41
N THR A 50 -7.31 -3.86 -9.25
CA THR A 50 -7.48 -4.86 -10.33
C THR A 50 -8.92 -4.94 -10.85
N GLY A 51 -9.81 -4.09 -10.35
CA GLY A 51 -11.21 -4.07 -10.79
C GLY A 51 -12.03 -5.28 -10.34
N LYS A 52 -11.54 -6.06 -9.38
CA LYS A 52 -12.30 -7.18 -8.79
C LYS A 52 -13.43 -6.68 -7.92
N THR A 53 -13.26 -5.51 -7.31
CA THR A 53 -14.32 -4.77 -6.65
C THR A 53 -14.25 -3.30 -7.06
N SER A 54 -15.40 -2.65 -7.12
CA SER A 54 -15.53 -1.22 -7.44
C SER A 54 -16.12 -0.42 -6.28
N ARG A 55 -16.29 -1.05 -5.13
CA ARG A 55 -16.93 -0.43 -3.98
C ARG A 55 -16.16 -0.67 -2.70
N TRP A 56 -16.26 0.29 -1.79
CA TRP A 56 -15.84 0.14 -0.41
C TRP A 56 -16.79 -0.79 0.36
N GLY A 57 -16.39 -1.24 1.55
CA GLY A 57 -17.20 -2.12 2.39
C GLY A 57 -18.56 -1.54 2.79
N ASP A 58 -18.69 -0.21 2.86
CA ASP A 58 -19.94 0.52 3.09
C ASP A 58 -20.79 0.70 1.80
N LYS A 59 -20.37 0.06 0.71
CA LYS A 59 -20.96 0.12 -0.64
C LYS A 59 -20.78 1.47 -1.37
N ALA A 60 -20.07 2.43 -0.82
CA ALA A 60 -19.69 3.64 -1.52
C ALA A 60 -18.78 3.30 -2.71
N GLN A 61 -18.89 4.05 -3.79
CA GLN A 61 -18.05 3.84 -4.97
C GLN A 61 -16.59 4.12 -4.64
N ALA A 62 -15.70 3.19 -5.00
CA ALA A 62 -14.27 3.38 -4.94
C ALA A 62 -13.75 3.94 -6.26
N ARG A 63 -12.81 4.87 -6.16
CA ARG A 63 -12.18 5.53 -7.33
C ARG A 63 -10.67 5.39 -7.24
N PRO A 64 -10.12 4.22 -7.60
CA PRO A 64 -8.66 4.06 -7.61
C PRO A 64 -8.04 4.93 -8.71
N VAL A 65 -6.89 5.51 -8.40
CA VAL A 65 -6.05 6.25 -9.33
C VAL A 65 -4.64 5.68 -9.29
N ASP A 66 -4.09 5.45 -10.45
CA ASP A 66 -2.77 4.87 -10.63
C ASP A 66 -1.76 5.93 -11.07
N GLN A 67 -0.49 5.58 -11.06
CA GLN A 67 0.56 6.39 -11.67
C GLN A 67 1.00 5.80 -13.01
N THR A 68 1.72 6.56 -13.81
CA THR A 68 2.20 6.08 -15.09
C THR A 68 3.11 4.85 -14.92
N ALA A 69 3.10 3.96 -15.90
CA ALA A 69 3.83 2.70 -15.86
C ALA A 69 5.35 2.87 -15.64
N ARG A 70 5.91 4.03 -16.00
CA ARG A 70 7.34 4.32 -15.84
C ARG A 70 7.73 4.80 -14.45
N ALA A 71 6.77 5.22 -13.63
CA ALA A 71 7.03 5.69 -12.28
C ALA A 71 7.57 4.55 -11.41
N PRO A 72 8.72 4.71 -10.73
CA PRO A 72 9.24 3.68 -9.83
C PRO A 72 8.27 3.28 -8.73
N VAL A 73 7.51 4.24 -8.18
CA VAL A 73 6.48 3.98 -7.17
C VAL A 73 5.35 3.10 -7.72
N ARG A 74 5.00 3.22 -9.00
CA ARG A 74 4.03 2.36 -9.66
C ARG A 74 4.51 0.91 -9.70
N ARG A 75 5.76 0.68 -10.06
CA ARG A 75 6.33 -0.68 -10.10
C ARG A 75 6.40 -1.29 -8.71
N ALA A 76 6.84 -0.50 -7.71
CA ALA A 76 6.89 -0.94 -6.32
C ALA A 76 5.51 -1.33 -5.80
N PHE A 77 4.51 -0.49 -6.03
CA PHE A 77 3.12 -0.76 -5.65
C PHE A 77 2.57 -2.03 -6.33
N THR A 78 2.75 -2.14 -7.63
CA THR A 78 2.27 -3.29 -8.42
C THR A 78 2.87 -4.60 -7.92
N ALA A 79 4.18 -4.64 -7.68
CA ALA A 79 4.85 -5.82 -7.18
C ALA A 79 4.40 -6.20 -5.76
N ALA A 80 4.31 -5.22 -4.86
CA ALA A 80 4.00 -5.47 -3.46
C ALA A 80 2.52 -5.80 -3.21
N ILE A 81 1.61 -5.14 -3.91
CA ILE A 81 0.16 -5.23 -3.66
C ILE A 81 -0.52 -6.19 -4.62
N ILE A 82 -0.25 -6.07 -5.90
CA ILE A 82 -0.90 -6.89 -6.93
C ILE A 82 -0.15 -8.21 -7.13
N GLY A 83 1.16 -8.19 -6.94
CA GLY A 83 2.01 -9.38 -7.06
C GLY A 83 2.29 -9.78 -8.50
N LEU A 84 2.13 -8.87 -9.45
CA LEU A 84 2.39 -9.07 -10.87
C LEU A 84 3.51 -8.15 -11.34
N SER A 85 4.23 -8.56 -12.38
CA SER A 85 5.08 -7.67 -13.15
C SER A 85 4.21 -6.69 -13.97
N MET A 86 4.82 -5.61 -14.45
CA MET A 86 4.10 -4.65 -15.30
C MET A 86 3.61 -5.30 -16.60
N GLY A 87 4.37 -6.22 -17.18
CA GLY A 87 3.95 -6.97 -18.37
C GLY A 87 2.77 -7.90 -18.12
N GLU A 88 2.80 -8.62 -17.00
CA GLU A 88 1.69 -9.47 -16.58
C GLU A 88 0.42 -8.66 -16.29
N LEU A 89 0.56 -7.51 -15.65
CA LEU A 89 -0.56 -6.61 -15.39
C LEU A 89 -1.16 -6.07 -16.68
N GLN A 90 -0.32 -5.74 -17.66
CA GLN A 90 -0.80 -5.31 -18.99
C GLN A 90 -1.64 -6.39 -19.65
N LEU A 91 -1.20 -7.65 -19.64
CA LEU A 91 -1.96 -8.77 -20.18
C LEU A 91 -3.28 -9.01 -19.41
N TYR A 92 -3.24 -8.87 -18.08
CA TYR A 92 -4.43 -8.94 -17.25
C TYR A 92 -5.49 -7.93 -17.69
N TRP A 93 -5.10 -6.66 -17.87
CA TRP A 93 -6.04 -5.61 -18.29
C TRP A 93 -6.54 -5.78 -19.70
N GLN A 94 -5.71 -6.23 -20.64
CA GLN A 94 -6.14 -6.53 -22.01
C GLN A 94 -7.28 -7.55 -22.00
N ARG A 95 -7.17 -8.59 -21.19
CA ARG A 95 -8.23 -9.61 -21.06
C ARG A 95 -9.49 -9.05 -20.40
N ARG A 96 -9.33 -8.29 -19.32
CA ARG A 96 -10.46 -7.71 -18.59
C ARG A 96 -11.26 -6.74 -19.45
N VAL A 97 -10.59 -5.89 -20.22
CA VAL A 97 -11.26 -4.97 -21.14
C VAL A 97 -11.99 -5.72 -22.24
N ALA A 98 -11.35 -6.72 -22.84
CA ALA A 98 -11.93 -7.46 -23.95
C ALA A 98 -13.10 -8.36 -23.52
N THR A 99 -13.03 -8.98 -22.35
CA THR A 99 -14.00 -10.00 -21.89
C THR A 99 -15.10 -9.41 -21.02
N ASP A 100 -14.71 -8.55 -20.06
CA ASP A 100 -15.63 -8.09 -19.00
C ASP A 100 -16.02 -6.62 -19.14
N HIS A 101 -15.42 -5.92 -20.08
CA HIS A 101 -15.58 -4.45 -20.24
C HIS A 101 -15.23 -3.67 -18.97
N VAL A 102 -14.27 -4.16 -18.20
CA VAL A 102 -13.71 -3.50 -17.03
C VAL A 102 -12.40 -2.82 -17.42
N PHE A 103 -12.28 -1.56 -17.09
CA PHE A 103 -11.16 -0.72 -17.49
C PHE A 103 -10.20 -0.46 -16.32
N PRO A 104 -8.90 -0.30 -16.61
CA PRO A 104 -7.92 0.04 -15.58
C PRO A 104 -8.22 1.42 -14.98
N PRO A 105 -7.71 1.69 -13.76
CA PRO A 105 -7.80 3.01 -13.16
C PRO A 105 -7.17 4.09 -14.05
N PRO A 106 -7.65 5.34 -13.97
CA PRO A 106 -6.96 6.46 -14.62
C PRO A 106 -5.55 6.61 -14.04
N THR A 107 -4.63 7.11 -14.84
CA THR A 107 -3.24 7.33 -14.45
C THR A 107 -2.92 8.81 -14.32
N LYS A 108 -2.04 9.13 -13.36
CA LYS A 108 -1.49 10.47 -13.16
C LYS A 108 0.04 10.42 -13.27
N SER A 109 0.64 11.52 -13.64
CA SER A 109 2.08 11.57 -13.94
C SER A 109 2.96 11.97 -12.75
N SER A 110 2.37 12.38 -11.63
CA SER A 110 3.10 12.81 -10.45
C SER A 110 2.32 12.54 -9.15
N ASP A 111 3.04 12.56 -8.02
CA ASP A 111 2.41 12.46 -6.70
C ASP A 111 1.43 13.61 -6.45
N GLU A 112 1.80 14.82 -6.88
CA GLU A 112 0.97 16.01 -6.74
C GLU A 112 -0.37 15.85 -7.47
N GLU A 113 -0.35 15.28 -8.67
CA GLU A 113 -1.58 15.01 -9.43
C GLU A 113 -2.42 13.92 -8.77
N VAL A 114 -1.81 12.89 -8.19
CA VAL A 114 -2.51 11.86 -7.41
C VAL A 114 -3.17 12.49 -6.18
N LEU A 115 -2.44 13.30 -5.44
CA LEU A 115 -2.96 14.01 -4.26
C LEU A 115 -4.16 14.90 -4.63
N SER A 116 -4.05 15.64 -5.71
CA SER A 116 -5.15 16.50 -6.19
C SER A 116 -6.37 15.70 -6.59
N TYR A 117 -6.18 14.59 -7.30
CA TYR A 117 -7.28 13.71 -7.71
C TYR A 117 -7.99 13.12 -6.49
N VAL A 118 -7.24 12.60 -5.54
CA VAL A 118 -7.80 11.97 -4.33
C VAL A 118 -8.54 13.00 -3.48
N ALA A 119 -8.01 14.20 -3.34
CA ALA A 119 -8.67 15.28 -2.60
C ALA A 119 -9.97 15.74 -3.26
N ALA A 120 -10.07 15.66 -4.59
CA ALA A 120 -11.22 16.17 -5.36
C ALA A 120 -12.35 15.14 -5.55
N HIS A 121 -12.10 13.86 -5.29
CA HIS A 121 -13.08 12.80 -5.58
C HIS A 121 -13.40 11.98 -4.33
N GLU A 122 -14.65 12.01 -3.91
CA GLU A 122 -15.12 11.14 -2.83
C GLU A 122 -14.90 9.67 -3.17
N GLY A 123 -14.44 8.90 -2.19
CA GLY A 123 -14.15 7.48 -2.37
C GLY A 123 -12.85 7.18 -3.11
N ALA A 124 -12.06 8.19 -3.47
CA ALA A 124 -10.81 7.98 -4.20
C ALA A 124 -9.72 7.36 -3.32
N ILE A 125 -8.89 6.57 -3.98
CA ILE A 125 -7.71 5.93 -3.38
C ILE A 125 -6.56 5.97 -4.39
N GLY A 126 -5.39 6.30 -3.90
CA GLY A 126 -4.16 6.32 -4.69
C GLY A 126 -2.95 5.98 -3.82
N TYR A 127 -1.79 6.08 -4.41
CA TYR A 127 -0.52 5.90 -3.70
C TYR A 127 0.50 6.91 -4.20
N VAL A 128 1.41 7.29 -3.30
CA VAL A 128 2.48 8.24 -3.56
C VAL A 128 3.78 7.71 -2.95
N ARG A 129 4.90 8.33 -3.30
CA ARG A 129 6.21 7.96 -2.76
C ARG A 129 6.23 8.11 -1.23
N PRO A 130 7.07 7.34 -0.52
CA PRO A 130 7.10 7.37 0.94
C PRO A 130 7.57 8.71 1.51
N GLU A 131 8.41 9.46 0.79
CA GLU A 131 8.91 10.77 1.20
C GLU A 131 7.95 11.93 0.91
N THR A 132 6.88 11.70 0.17
CA THR A 132 5.92 12.74 -0.19
C THR A 132 5.18 13.25 1.05
N VAL A 133 5.15 14.56 1.22
CA VAL A 133 4.41 15.21 2.30
C VAL A 133 2.92 15.09 2.03
N ILE A 134 2.17 14.57 3.00
CA ILE A 134 0.74 14.34 2.87
C ILE A 134 -0.03 15.54 3.41
N PRO A 135 -0.80 16.27 2.58
CA PRO A 135 -1.62 17.39 3.03
C PRO A 135 -2.85 16.87 3.82
N GLU A 136 -3.45 17.77 4.61
CA GLU A 136 -4.66 17.46 5.39
C GLU A 136 -5.91 17.19 4.54
N THR A 137 -5.85 17.51 3.24
CA THR A 137 -6.94 17.27 2.28
C THR A 137 -7.15 15.81 1.94
N VAL A 138 -6.22 14.94 2.30
CA VAL A 138 -6.29 13.50 2.11
C VAL A 138 -5.92 12.77 3.41
N LYS A 139 -6.21 11.48 3.47
CA LYS A 139 -5.95 10.63 4.62
C LYS A 139 -5.06 9.46 4.22
N VAL A 140 -4.17 9.05 5.12
CA VAL A 140 -3.31 7.87 4.92
C VAL A 140 -3.99 6.63 5.49
N LEU A 141 -3.97 5.52 4.75
CA LEU A 141 -4.35 4.20 5.26
C LEU A 141 -3.12 3.34 5.48
N ALA A 142 -3.11 2.61 6.59
CA ALA A 142 -2.12 1.58 6.84
C ALA A 142 -2.50 0.29 6.11
N VAL A 143 -1.54 -0.32 5.43
CA VAL A 143 -1.73 -1.63 4.79
C VAL A 143 -1.49 -2.72 5.81
N VAL A 144 -2.43 -3.64 5.93
CA VAL A 144 -2.35 -4.81 6.81
C VAL A 144 -2.55 -6.09 5.99
N ASP A 145 -2.05 -7.19 6.50
CA ASP A 145 -2.20 -8.51 5.86
C ASP A 145 -3.50 -9.23 6.28
#